data_7c6ad933bf17c155b67f08ce1697371f
#
_entry.id   7c6ad933bf17c155b67f08ce1697371f
#
_cell.length_a   1.000
_cell.length_b   1.000
_cell.length_c   1.000
_cell.angle_alpha   90.00
_cell.angle_beta   90.00
_cell.angle_gamma   90.00
#
_symmetry.space_group_name_H-M   'P 1'
#
loop_
_entity.id
_entity.type
_entity.pdbx_description
1 polymer ?
#
loop_
_entity_poly.entity_id
_entity_poly.type
_entity_poly.pdbx_seq_one_letter_code
_entity_poly.pdbx_strand_id
1 'polypeptide(L)'
;CPVCLGLPGSLPVVNKKAIESAIRIGLSLGCDIAGWSRFARKNYFYPDMPKDYQVSQYDEPLCVDGEVTVEVDGQECVIPIERVHMEEDAGKNTHVGGAGRIQGAGHSLVDYNRAGVPLMEIVTRPVLGTGTKGPEVARAYMEYLREMMRALGVSEAKMERGNMRCDANISLMPKGSTRLGTRTETKNVNSLKSVEGALRYEICRQAAVLAAGGRVHQETRMWNEGGYTTAGRSKEQAEDYRY
;
A
#
# COMPACT_ATOMS: atom_id res chain seq x y z
N CYS A 1 2.61 21.29 14.14
CA CYS A 1 2.73 22.55 13.40
C CYS A 1 1.34 23.04 12.96
N PRO A 2 1.18 24.31 12.54
CA PRO A 2 -0.13 24.86 12.13
C PRO A 2 -0.81 24.06 11.04
N VAL A 3 -0.04 23.56 10.06
CA VAL A 3 -0.58 22.73 8.96
C VAL A 3 -1.09 21.39 9.48
N CYS A 4 -0.31 20.69 10.33
CA CYS A 4 -0.70 19.40 10.87
C CYS A 4 -1.94 19.48 11.77
N LEU A 5 -2.15 20.63 12.40
CA LEU A 5 -3.33 20.91 13.23
C LEU A 5 -4.53 21.43 12.42
N GLY A 6 -4.40 21.64 11.12
CA GLY A 6 -5.47 22.13 10.26
C GLY A 6 -5.88 23.58 10.55
N LEU A 7 -4.95 24.42 11.01
CA LEU A 7 -5.29 25.82 11.30
C LEU A 7 -5.67 26.59 10.02
N PRO A 8 -6.67 27.48 10.09
CA PRO A 8 -7.16 28.20 8.91
C PRO A 8 -6.05 28.97 8.19
N GLY A 9 -6.02 28.86 6.85
CA GLY A 9 -5.05 29.53 5.99
C GLY A 9 -3.66 28.88 5.95
N SER A 10 -3.41 27.84 6.74
CA SER A 10 -2.13 27.10 6.72
C SER A 10 -2.13 26.09 5.57
N LEU A 11 -1.10 26.16 4.71
CA LEU A 11 -0.92 25.24 3.60
C LEU A 11 0.41 24.45 3.75
N PRO A 12 0.44 23.18 3.32
CA PRO A 12 1.66 22.40 3.39
C PRO A 12 2.71 22.90 2.39
N VAL A 13 3.98 22.79 2.80
CA VAL A 13 5.13 23.05 1.92
C VAL A 13 5.94 21.76 1.85
N VAL A 14 6.32 21.34 0.64
CA VAL A 14 7.06 20.11 0.43
C VAL A 14 8.48 20.20 0.98
N ASN A 15 8.92 19.14 1.64
CA ASN A 15 10.28 19.02 2.15
C ASN A 15 11.21 18.55 1.02
N LYS A 16 12.25 19.36 0.70
CA LYS A 16 13.25 19.03 -0.32
C LYS A 16 13.88 17.65 -0.10
N LYS A 17 14.22 17.31 1.15
CA LYS A 17 14.81 16.00 1.48
C LYS A 17 13.88 14.84 1.15
N ALA A 18 12.56 15.02 1.29
CA ALA A 18 11.59 14.00 0.92
C ALA A 18 11.55 13.79 -0.59
N ILE A 19 11.58 14.87 -1.39
CA ILE A 19 11.69 14.79 -2.86
C ILE A 19 12.98 14.06 -3.28
N GLU A 20 14.13 14.44 -2.71
CA GLU A 20 15.41 13.78 -3.00
C GLU A 20 15.37 12.29 -2.66
N SER A 21 14.70 11.90 -1.56
CA SER A 21 14.52 10.52 -1.17
C SER A 21 13.60 9.77 -2.15
N ALA A 22 12.52 10.39 -2.60
CA ALA A 22 11.62 9.81 -3.60
C ALA A 22 12.35 9.57 -4.94
N ILE A 23 13.16 10.53 -5.39
CA ILE A 23 13.99 10.38 -6.61
C ILE A 23 14.98 9.21 -6.46
N ARG A 24 15.66 9.09 -5.32
CA ARG A 24 16.58 7.97 -5.06
C ARG A 24 15.86 6.62 -5.13
N ILE A 25 14.68 6.53 -4.54
CA ILE A 25 13.84 5.32 -4.60
C ILE A 25 13.47 5.03 -6.06
N GLY A 26 12.94 6.01 -6.80
CA GLY A 26 12.56 5.85 -8.19
C GLY A 26 13.71 5.36 -9.07
N LEU A 27 14.88 5.99 -8.96
CA LEU A 27 16.08 5.58 -9.70
C LEU A 27 16.52 4.16 -9.35
N SER A 28 16.45 3.76 -8.07
CA SER A 28 16.80 2.40 -7.64
C SER A 28 15.78 1.34 -8.09
N LEU A 29 14.57 1.75 -8.43
CA LEU A 29 13.54 0.90 -9.04
C LEU A 29 13.53 0.96 -10.57
N GLY A 30 14.52 1.62 -11.17
CA GLY A 30 14.62 1.76 -12.63
C GLY A 30 13.54 2.67 -13.24
N CYS A 31 12.91 3.54 -12.44
CA CYS A 31 11.87 4.44 -12.93
C CYS A 31 12.45 5.63 -13.70
N ASP A 32 11.66 6.12 -14.64
CA ASP A 32 11.84 7.45 -15.21
C ASP A 32 11.40 8.52 -14.22
N ILE A 33 12.19 9.58 -14.08
CA ILE A 33 11.86 10.72 -13.22
C ILE A 33 11.14 11.76 -14.05
N ALA A 34 9.92 12.10 -13.66
CA ALA A 34 9.11 13.10 -14.35
C ALA A 34 9.74 14.50 -14.26
N GLY A 35 9.80 15.21 -15.37
CA GLY A 35 10.28 16.58 -15.42
C GLY A 35 9.35 17.58 -14.71
N TRP A 36 8.13 17.17 -14.42
CA TRP A 36 7.11 17.93 -13.73
C TRP A 36 6.20 17.00 -12.93
N SER A 37 5.81 17.44 -11.74
CA SER A 37 4.92 16.72 -10.85
C SER A 37 4.11 17.70 -10.01
N ARG A 38 2.98 17.25 -9.49
CA ARG A 38 2.06 18.09 -8.72
C ARG A 38 1.41 17.29 -7.59
N PHE A 39 1.17 17.97 -6.47
CA PHE A 39 0.30 17.45 -5.42
C PHE A 39 -1.15 17.88 -5.65
N ALA A 40 -2.05 16.92 -5.70
CA ALA A 40 -3.49 17.12 -5.57
C ALA A 40 -3.92 16.97 -4.11
N ARG A 41 -5.12 17.44 -3.78
CA ARG A 41 -5.73 17.23 -2.47
C ARG A 41 -6.74 16.09 -2.56
N LYS A 42 -6.47 15.03 -1.81
CA LYS A 42 -7.37 13.90 -1.64
C LYS A 42 -8.19 14.14 -0.39
N ASN A 43 -9.49 14.39 -0.52
CA ASN A 43 -10.37 14.61 0.62
C ASN A 43 -10.36 13.39 1.55
N TYR A 44 -10.16 13.65 2.83
CA TYR A 44 -10.05 12.62 3.85
C TYR A 44 -10.59 13.15 5.18
N PHE A 45 -11.88 12.97 5.41
CA PHE A 45 -12.59 13.46 6.59
C PHE A 45 -12.52 12.45 7.72
N TYR A 46 -11.42 12.47 8.46
CA TYR A 46 -11.22 11.57 9.59
C TYR A 46 -10.44 12.27 10.71
N PRO A 47 -10.65 11.91 11.99
CA PRO A 47 -10.03 12.61 13.13
C PRO A 47 -8.51 12.69 13.09
N ASP A 48 -7.82 11.76 12.42
CA ASP A 48 -6.36 11.75 12.29
C ASP A 48 -5.82 12.63 11.15
N MET A 49 -6.71 13.31 10.41
CA MET A 49 -6.37 14.26 9.35
C MET A 49 -7.08 15.61 9.59
N PRO A 50 -6.55 16.45 10.48
CA PRO A 50 -7.28 17.66 10.95
C PRO A 50 -7.58 18.69 9.85
N LYS A 51 -6.81 18.70 8.76
CA LYS A 51 -7.03 19.59 7.62
C LYS A 51 -7.99 19.04 6.56
N ASP A 52 -8.59 17.87 6.83
CA ASP A 52 -9.60 17.19 6.00
C ASP A 52 -9.15 16.76 4.61
N TYR A 53 -7.86 16.84 4.30
CA TYR A 53 -7.30 16.33 3.04
C TYR A 53 -5.89 15.80 3.23
N GLN A 54 -5.50 14.86 2.39
CA GLN A 54 -4.15 14.35 2.21
C GLN A 54 -3.59 14.88 0.89
N VAL A 55 -2.37 15.41 0.90
CA VAL A 55 -1.68 15.72 -0.36
C VAL A 55 -1.17 14.45 -1.01
N SER A 56 -1.29 14.34 -2.33
CA SER A 56 -0.88 13.16 -3.08
C SER A 56 -0.47 13.53 -4.50
N GLN A 57 0.60 12.93 -5.01
CA GLN A 57 1.03 13.04 -6.41
C GLN A 57 0.41 11.94 -7.30
N TYR A 58 -0.65 11.29 -6.86
CA TYR A 58 -1.23 10.13 -7.54
C TYR A 58 -1.48 10.37 -9.04
N ASP A 59 -2.00 11.53 -9.43
CA ASP A 59 -2.35 11.87 -10.83
C ASP A 59 -1.12 12.27 -11.66
N GLU A 60 -0.14 12.89 -11.02
CA GLU A 60 1.09 13.41 -11.64
C GLU A 60 2.30 12.94 -10.84
N PRO A 61 2.59 11.62 -10.87
CA PRO A 61 3.60 11.00 -10.03
C PRO A 61 5.01 11.47 -10.40
N LEU A 62 5.89 11.52 -9.41
CA LEU A 62 7.28 11.90 -9.59
C LEU A 62 8.08 10.86 -10.38
N CYS A 63 7.79 9.57 -10.20
CA CYS A 63 8.52 8.49 -10.85
C CYS A 63 7.53 7.51 -11.49
N VAL A 64 7.85 7.03 -12.70
CA VAL A 64 6.99 6.14 -13.50
C VAL A 64 7.81 5.04 -14.20
N ASP A 65 7.12 3.99 -14.60
CA ASP A 65 7.60 2.96 -15.54
C ASP A 65 8.90 2.25 -15.13
N GLY A 66 9.04 1.91 -13.86
CA GLY A 66 10.19 1.16 -13.35
C GLY A 66 10.04 -0.36 -13.47
N GLU A 67 11.13 -1.04 -13.15
CA GLU A 67 11.19 -2.50 -13.14
C GLU A 67 12.27 -2.99 -12.19
N VAL A 68 11.98 -4.05 -11.44
CA VAL A 68 12.98 -4.77 -10.64
C VAL A 68 12.82 -6.27 -10.84
N THR A 69 13.92 -7.01 -10.71
CA THR A 69 13.91 -8.48 -10.76
C THR A 69 14.18 -9.03 -9.37
N VAL A 70 13.38 -10.00 -8.96
CA VAL A 70 13.62 -10.81 -7.76
C VAL A 70 13.77 -12.27 -8.13
N GLU A 71 14.49 -13.03 -7.33
CA GLU A 71 14.70 -14.47 -7.55
C GLU A 71 13.91 -15.28 -6.52
N VAL A 72 13.20 -16.30 -7.00
CA VAL A 72 12.49 -17.28 -6.15
C VAL A 72 12.77 -18.68 -6.69
N ASP A 73 13.33 -19.53 -5.86
CA ASP A 73 13.68 -20.92 -6.22
C ASP A 73 14.55 -21.02 -7.51
N GLY A 74 15.50 -20.11 -7.70
CA GLY A 74 16.36 -20.05 -8.88
C GLY A 74 15.68 -19.53 -10.15
N GLN A 75 14.49 -18.98 -10.04
CA GLN A 75 13.76 -18.36 -11.14
C GLN A 75 13.66 -16.85 -10.95
N GLU A 76 14.04 -16.11 -11.98
CA GLU A 76 13.87 -14.66 -12.01
C GLU A 76 12.40 -14.30 -12.27
N CYS A 77 11.90 -13.36 -11.46
CA CYS A 77 10.58 -12.79 -11.59
C CYS A 77 10.70 -11.26 -11.72
N VAL A 78 10.22 -10.75 -12.83
CA VAL A 78 10.20 -9.30 -13.10
C VAL A 78 8.98 -8.68 -12.43
N ILE A 79 9.20 -7.62 -11.66
CA ILE A 79 8.17 -6.84 -10.98
C ILE A 79 8.09 -5.46 -11.66
N PRO A 80 7.08 -5.23 -12.50
CA PRO A 80 6.92 -3.94 -13.16
C PRO A 80 6.36 -2.92 -12.16
N ILE A 81 7.04 -1.78 -12.07
CA ILE A 81 6.63 -0.64 -11.24
C ILE A 81 5.81 0.31 -12.10
N GLU A 82 4.62 0.63 -11.65
CA GLU A 82 3.78 1.62 -12.34
C GLU A 82 4.21 3.02 -12.01
N ARG A 83 4.41 3.31 -10.73
CA ARG A 83 4.83 4.62 -10.24
C ARG A 83 5.37 4.58 -8.82
N VAL A 84 6.14 5.60 -8.50
CA VAL A 84 6.45 6.01 -7.12
C VAL A 84 5.99 7.44 -6.96
N HIS A 85 5.12 7.69 -6.01
CA HIS A 85 4.59 9.02 -5.74
C HIS A 85 4.61 9.35 -4.26
N MET A 86 4.65 10.64 -3.98
CA MET A 86 4.64 11.14 -2.61
C MET A 86 3.23 11.42 -2.14
N GLU A 87 3.04 11.16 -0.87
CA GLU A 87 1.89 11.51 -0.05
C GLU A 87 2.36 12.04 1.30
N GLU A 88 1.45 12.20 2.22
CA GLU A 88 1.73 12.44 3.63
C GLU A 88 0.99 11.42 4.51
N ASP A 89 1.55 11.11 5.66
CA ASP A 89 0.90 10.22 6.61
C ASP A 89 -0.16 10.99 7.44
N ALA A 90 -1.20 10.28 7.86
CA ALA A 90 -2.16 10.74 8.83
C ALA A 90 -1.59 10.61 10.27
N GLY A 91 -2.27 11.18 11.24
CA GLY A 91 -2.04 10.91 12.64
C GLY A 91 -2.26 9.42 12.97
N LYS A 92 -2.03 9.05 14.21
CA LYS A 92 -2.24 7.69 14.71
C LYS A 92 -3.51 7.64 15.55
N ASN A 93 -4.44 6.77 15.17
CA ASN A 93 -5.62 6.44 15.99
C ASN A 93 -5.32 5.20 16.84
N THR A 94 -5.60 5.30 18.13
CA THR A 94 -5.57 4.16 19.06
C THR A 94 -6.94 3.98 19.67
N HIS A 95 -7.60 2.87 19.36
CA HIS A 95 -8.91 2.53 19.88
C HIS A 95 -8.76 1.86 21.25
N VAL A 96 -9.39 2.45 22.27
CA VAL A 96 -9.31 1.97 23.65
C VAL A 96 -10.52 1.09 23.97
N GLY A 97 -10.27 -0.15 24.37
CA GLY A 97 -11.28 -1.21 24.48
C GLY A 97 -11.46 -1.99 23.18
N GLY A 98 -12.29 -3.03 23.16
CA GLY A 98 -12.72 -3.72 21.95
C GLY A 98 -11.61 -4.34 21.09
N ALA A 99 -10.58 -4.93 21.66
CA ALA A 99 -9.48 -5.60 20.92
C ALA A 99 -8.77 -4.69 19.89
N GLY A 100 -8.69 -3.37 20.13
CA GLY A 100 -8.01 -2.40 19.26
C GLY A 100 -8.76 -2.04 17.96
N ARG A 101 -10.02 -2.45 17.84
CA ARG A 101 -10.91 -2.10 16.73
C ARG A 101 -11.87 -0.98 17.15
N ILE A 102 -12.32 -0.20 16.16
CA ILE A 102 -13.32 0.85 16.41
C ILE A 102 -14.66 0.26 16.93
N GLN A 103 -15.02 -0.95 16.44
CA GLN A 103 -16.19 -1.66 16.94
C GLN A 103 -15.91 -2.15 18.37
N GLY A 104 -16.74 -1.68 19.31
CA GLY A 104 -16.60 -1.99 20.74
C GLY A 104 -15.60 -1.14 21.50
N ALA A 105 -14.94 -0.18 20.84
CA ALA A 105 -14.11 0.81 21.53
C ALA A 105 -14.99 1.84 22.24
N GLY A 106 -14.63 2.16 23.50
CA GLY A 106 -15.33 3.22 24.26
C GLY A 106 -14.93 4.62 23.80
N HIS A 107 -13.69 4.77 23.34
CA HIS A 107 -13.15 6.01 22.80
C HIS A 107 -11.88 5.73 21.98
N SER A 108 -11.39 6.75 21.28
CA SER A 108 -10.14 6.70 20.53
C SER A 108 -9.23 7.85 20.96
N LEU A 109 -7.94 7.55 21.06
CA LEU A 109 -6.89 8.57 21.25
C LEU A 109 -6.27 8.87 19.89
N VAL A 110 -6.15 10.14 19.56
CA VAL A 110 -5.54 10.62 18.31
C VAL A 110 -4.20 11.27 18.62
N ASP A 111 -3.15 10.73 18.04
CA ASP A 111 -1.78 11.26 18.16
C ASP A 111 -1.36 11.87 16.82
N TYR A 112 -1.13 13.18 16.78
CA TYR A 112 -0.75 13.92 15.58
C TYR A 112 0.77 13.96 15.32
N ASN A 113 1.61 13.31 16.13
CA ASN A 113 3.06 13.34 15.93
C ASN A 113 3.51 12.73 14.57
N ARG A 114 2.69 11.88 14.00
CA ARG A 114 2.93 11.31 12.66
C ARG A 114 2.30 12.13 11.53
N ALA A 115 1.31 12.98 11.81
CA ALA A 115 0.60 13.74 10.79
C ALA A 115 1.57 14.62 9.97
N GLY A 116 1.44 14.55 8.64
CA GLY A 116 2.29 15.31 7.71
C GLY A 116 3.69 14.72 7.48
N VAL A 117 4.03 13.58 8.10
CA VAL A 117 5.28 12.88 7.79
C VAL A 117 5.24 12.44 6.32
N PRO A 118 6.29 12.72 5.53
CA PRO A 118 6.33 12.28 4.13
C PRO A 118 6.16 10.77 4.00
N LEU A 119 5.26 10.38 3.12
CA LEU A 119 4.96 9.00 2.77
C LEU A 119 5.20 8.80 1.29
N MET A 120 5.78 7.67 0.91
CA MET A 120 5.98 7.29 -0.49
C MET A 120 5.21 6.02 -0.77
N GLU A 121 4.41 6.05 -1.81
CA GLU A 121 3.68 4.88 -2.29
C GLU A 121 4.36 4.35 -3.55
N ILE A 122 4.75 3.07 -3.51
CA ILE A 122 5.29 2.32 -4.65
C ILE A 122 4.18 1.42 -5.14
N VAL A 123 3.74 1.63 -6.37
CA VAL A 123 2.66 0.85 -6.98
C VAL A 123 3.22 -0.02 -8.09
N THR A 124 2.98 -1.32 -8.00
CA THR A 124 3.33 -2.27 -9.06
C THR A 124 2.18 -2.42 -10.04
N ARG A 125 2.50 -2.73 -11.30
CA ARG A 125 1.52 -3.33 -12.21
C ARG A 125 1.27 -4.78 -11.80
N PRO A 126 0.21 -5.43 -12.30
CA PRO A 126 -0.01 -6.85 -12.04
C PRO A 126 1.20 -7.69 -12.45
N VAL A 127 1.71 -8.51 -11.53
CA VAL A 127 2.79 -9.46 -11.78
C VAL A 127 2.17 -10.75 -12.29
N LEU A 128 2.41 -11.07 -13.55
CA LEU A 128 1.78 -12.20 -14.23
C LEU A 128 2.72 -13.42 -14.27
N GLY A 129 2.13 -14.60 -14.48
CA GLY A 129 2.91 -15.82 -14.71
C GLY A 129 3.52 -16.48 -13.48
N THR A 130 3.30 -15.92 -12.29
CA THR A 130 3.85 -16.48 -11.04
C THR A 130 3.18 -17.77 -10.59
N GLY A 131 1.98 -18.07 -11.11
CA GLY A 131 1.22 -19.25 -10.70
C GLY A 131 1.01 -19.31 -9.19
N THR A 132 1.29 -20.47 -8.59
CA THR A 132 1.19 -20.67 -7.13
C THR A 132 2.33 -20.06 -6.34
N LYS A 133 3.36 -19.54 -7.02
CA LYS A 133 4.54 -18.88 -6.41
C LYS A 133 4.33 -17.38 -6.14
N GLY A 134 3.15 -16.84 -6.50
CA GLY A 134 2.83 -15.42 -6.25
C GLY A 134 3.10 -14.95 -4.81
N PRO A 135 2.75 -15.73 -3.77
CA PRO A 135 3.05 -15.36 -2.38
C PRO A 135 4.54 -15.22 -2.08
N GLU A 136 5.36 -16.16 -2.57
CA GLU A 136 6.82 -16.14 -2.41
C GLU A 136 7.45 -14.98 -3.17
N VAL A 137 6.96 -14.71 -4.38
CA VAL A 137 7.42 -13.55 -5.19
C VAL A 137 7.10 -12.23 -4.49
N ALA A 138 5.90 -12.10 -3.94
CA ALA A 138 5.53 -10.90 -3.19
C ALA A 138 6.40 -10.71 -1.94
N ARG A 139 6.70 -11.79 -1.21
CA ARG A 139 7.62 -11.76 -0.07
C ARG A 139 9.02 -11.34 -0.49
N ALA A 140 9.58 -11.94 -1.54
CA ALA A 140 10.91 -11.62 -2.05
C ALA A 140 10.99 -10.14 -2.50
N TYR A 141 9.96 -9.64 -3.16
CA TYR A 141 9.85 -8.23 -3.55
C TYR A 141 9.84 -7.29 -2.33
N MET A 142 9.04 -7.60 -1.31
CA MET A 142 9.01 -6.80 -0.08
C MET A 142 10.34 -6.84 0.68
N GLU A 143 11.05 -7.97 0.64
CA GLU A 143 12.39 -8.10 1.19
C GLU A 143 13.41 -7.25 0.43
N TYR A 144 13.38 -7.30 -0.90
CA TYR A 144 14.17 -6.43 -1.77
C TYR A 144 13.94 -4.94 -1.45
N LEU A 145 12.69 -4.51 -1.38
CA LEU A 145 12.35 -3.12 -1.02
C LEU A 145 12.90 -2.73 0.35
N ARG A 146 12.78 -3.60 1.34
CA ARG A 146 13.31 -3.36 2.69
C ARG A 146 14.80 -3.11 2.68
N GLU A 147 15.56 -3.97 2.03
CA GLU A 147 17.02 -3.84 1.95
C GLU A 147 17.43 -2.59 1.15
N MET A 148 16.77 -2.32 0.04
CA MET A 148 16.98 -1.14 -0.77
C MET A 148 16.74 0.16 0.03
N MET A 149 15.62 0.27 0.75
CA MET A 149 15.31 1.45 1.56
C MET A 149 16.37 1.71 2.64
N ARG A 150 16.87 0.65 3.26
CA ARG A 150 17.95 0.73 4.25
C ARG A 150 19.27 1.16 3.63
N ALA A 151 19.64 0.56 2.50
CA ALA A 151 20.86 0.90 1.78
C ALA A 151 20.87 2.37 1.32
N LEU A 152 19.73 2.88 0.87
CA LEU A 152 19.56 4.29 0.49
C LEU A 152 19.52 5.25 1.68
N GLY A 153 19.37 4.74 2.91
CA GLY A 153 19.23 5.55 4.11
C GLY A 153 17.94 6.39 4.14
N VAL A 154 16.89 5.96 3.45
CA VAL A 154 15.62 6.69 3.36
C VAL A 154 14.59 6.23 4.39
N SER A 155 14.68 4.99 4.86
CA SER A 155 13.80 4.43 5.88
C SER A 155 14.48 3.26 6.60
N GLU A 156 14.10 3.03 7.87
CA GLU A 156 14.43 1.78 8.57
C GLU A 156 13.68 0.57 8.00
N ALA A 157 12.61 0.80 7.26
CA ALA A 157 11.75 -0.19 6.63
C ALA A 157 11.30 -1.32 7.58
N LYS A 158 10.86 -0.93 8.80
CA LYS A 158 10.35 -1.83 9.82
C LYS A 158 8.82 -1.86 9.77
N MET A 159 8.26 -2.97 9.31
CA MET A 159 6.79 -3.14 9.20
C MET A 159 6.13 -3.07 10.58
N GLU A 160 6.72 -3.67 11.60
CA GLU A 160 6.23 -3.68 12.98
C GLU A 160 6.19 -2.29 13.65
N ARG A 161 6.95 -1.32 13.09
CA ARG A 161 6.95 0.09 13.53
C ARG A 161 6.10 0.99 12.64
N GLY A 162 5.49 0.43 11.58
CA GLY A 162 4.72 1.19 10.61
C GLY A 162 5.56 2.06 9.66
N ASN A 163 6.89 1.87 9.60
CA ASN A 163 7.76 2.56 8.64
C ASN A 163 7.60 2.01 7.23
N MET A 164 7.06 0.82 7.08
CA MET A 164 6.76 0.16 5.82
C MET A 164 5.43 -0.55 5.95
N ARG A 165 4.56 -0.40 4.97
CA ARG A 165 3.24 -1.05 4.91
C ARG A 165 3.09 -1.73 3.57
N CYS A 166 2.22 -2.71 3.49
CA CYS A 166 1.91 -3.41 2.26
C CYS A 166 0.40 -3.62 2.16
N ASP A 167 -0.16 -3.23 1.03
CA ASP A 167 -1.50 -3.61 0.62
C ASP A 167 -1.35 -4.65 -0.51
N ALA A 168 -1.66 -5.91 -0.21
CA ALA A 168 -1.46 -7.01 -1.13
C ALA A 168 -2.72 -7.23 -1.98
N ASN A 169 -2.59 -7.12 -3.30
CA ASN A 169 -3.68 -7.35 -4.24
C ASN A 169 -3.47 -8.66 -4.98
N ILE A 170 -4.52 -9.48 -5.09
CA ILE A 170 -4.46 -10.74 -5.81
C ILE A 170 -5.78 -11.05 -6.54
N SER A 171 -5.66 -11.66 -7.71
CA SER A 171 -6.76 -12.26 -8.46
C SER A 171 -6.32 -13.56 -9.10
N LEU A 172 -7.27 -14.45 -9.34
CA LEU A 172 -7.04 -15.69 -10.09
C LEU A 172 -7.64 -15.57 -11.48
N MET A 173 -6.96 -16.16 -12.45
CA MET A 173 -7.48 -16.30 -13.82
C MET A 173 -7.25 -17.73 -14.32
N PRO A 174 -8.07 -18.24 -15.24
CA PRO A 174 -7.84 -19.53 -15.87
C PRO A 174 -6.48 -19.56 -16.59
N LYS A 175 -5.81 -20.71 -16.55
CA LYS A 175 -4.55 -20.91 -17.28
C LYS A 175 -4.75 -20.63 -18.77
N GLY A 176 -3.89 -19.81 -19.35
CA GLY A 176 -3.98 -19.40 -20.76
C GLY A 176 -4.94 -18.24 -21.04
N SER A 177 -5.65 -17.73 -20.02
CA SER A 177 -6.45 -16.51 -20.17
C SER A 177 -5.54 -15.27 -20.21
N THR A 178 -5.95 -14.28 -21.00
CA THR A 178 -5.36 -12.92 -20.99
C THR A 178 -6.18 -11.94 -20.13
N ARG A 179 -7.37 -12.36 -19.68
CA ARG A 179 -8.25 -11.54 -18.86
C ARG A 179 -8.01 -11.81 -17.37
N LEU A 180 -7.64 -10.79 -16.65
CA LEU A 180 -7.48 -10.86 -15.20
C LEU A 180 -8.81 -11.18 -14.51
N GLY A 181 -8.74 -11.94 -13.41
CA GLY A 181 -9.88 -12.16 -12.54
C GLY A 181 -10.18 -10.95 -11.65
N THR A 182 -11.24 -11.07 -10.86
CA THR A 182 -11.59 -10.04 -9.88
C THR A 182 -10.60 -10.03 -8.74
N ARG A 183 -9.99 -8.88 -8.48
CA ARG A 183 -9.00 -8.73 -7.41
C ARG A 183 -9.64 -8.53 -6.05
N THR A 184 -8.97 -9.02 -5.02
CA THR A 184 -9.17 -8.60 -3.63
C THR A 184 -7.91 -7.92 -3.12
N GLU A 185 -8.08 -6.92 -2.28
CA GLU A 185 -7.01 -6.21 -1.59
C GLU A 185 -6.93 -6.71 -0.15
N THR A 186 -5.77 -7.17 0.30
CA THR A 186 -5.57 -7.58 1.69
C THR A 186 -4.74 -6.57 2.43
N LYS A 187 -5.28 -6.05 3.53
CA LYS A 187 -4.66 -5.10 4.45
C LYS A 187 -4.28 -5.74 5.78
N ASN A 188 -3.61 -4.97 6.64
CA ASN A 188 -3.16 -5.40 7.96
C ASN A 188 -2.10 -6.52 7.91
N VAL A 189 -1.23 -6.48 6.90
CA VAL A 189 -0.10 -7.39 6.74
C VAL A 189 1.15 -6.72 7.33
N ASN A 190 1.53 -7.12 8.55
CA ASN A 190 2.51 -6.40 9.37
C ASN A 190 3.89 -7.07 9.38
N SER A 191 4.11 -8.08 8.54
CA SER A 191 5.39 -8.77 8.37
C SER A 191 5.50 -9.40 6.98
N LEU A 192 6.71 -9.75 6.56
CA LEU A 192 6.93 -10.48 5.30
C LEU A 192 6.21 -11.85 5.30
N LYS A 193 6.18 -12.51 6.46
CA LYS A 193 5.45 -13.77 6.64
C LYS A 193 3.94 -13.56 6.49
N SER A 194 3.41 -12.47 7.02
CA SER A 194 1.99 -12.14 6.90
C SER A 194 1.61 -11.81 5.45
N VAL A 195 2.48 -11.15 4.68
CA VAL A 195 2.25 -10.90 3.24
C VAL A 195 2.11 -12.23 2.49
N GLU A 196 3.08 -13.14 2.66
CA GLU A 196 3.05 -14.47 2.03
C GLU A 196 1.82 -15.27 2.47
N GLY A 197 1.55 -15.32 3.78
CA GLY A 197 0.42 -16.07 4.34
C GLY A 197 -0.93 -15.57 3.84
N ALA A 198 -1.11 -14.26 3.81
CA ALA A 198 -2.34 -13.62 3.34
C ALA A 198 -2.63 -13.93 1.87
N LEU A 199 -1.63 -13.82 1.01
CA LEU A 199 -1.77 -14.13 -0.41
C LEU A 199 -2.02 -15.63 -0.64
N ARG A 200 -1.34 -16.51 0.09
CA ARG A 200 -1.56 -17.96 0.03
C ARG A 200 -3.00 -18.33 0.44
N TYR A 201 -3.50 -17.73 1.52
CA TYR A 201 -4.88 -17.92 1.94
C TYR A 201 -5.87 -17.43 0.89
N GLU A 202 -5.67 -16.24 0.33
CA GLU A 202 -6.57 -15.66 -0.68
C GLU A 202 -6.59 -16.48 -1.98
N ILE A 203 -5.47 -17.06 -2.41
CA ILE A 203 -5.44 -17.99 -3.54
C ILE A 203 -6.38 -19.18 -3.27
N CYS A 204 -6.24 -19.83 -2.13
CA CYS A 204 -7.09 -20.97 -1.77
C CYS A 204 -8.55 -20.58 -1.65
N ARG A 205 -8.85 -19.43 -1.00
CA ARG A 205 -10.23 -18.94 -0.84
C ARG A 205 -10.89 -18.64 -2.18
N GLN A 206 -10.20 -17.88 -3.05
CA GLN A 206 -10.72 -17.51 -4.37
C GLN A 206 -10.90 -18.76 -5.25
N ALA A 207 -9.95 -19.69 -5.22
CA ALA A 207 -10.05 -20.96 -5.95
C ALA A 207 -11.26 -21.77 -5.50
N ALA A 208 -11.51 -21.87 -4.19
CA ALA A 208 -12.67 -22.59 -3.66
C ALA A 208 -13.99 -21.93 -4.07
N VAL A 209 -14.09 -20.60 -4.03
CA VAL A 209 -15.29 -19.85 -4.49
C VAL A 209 -15.56 -20.10 -5.97
N LEU A 210 -14.53 -20.01 -6.82
CA LEU A 210 -14.66 -20.21 -8.26
C LEU A 210 -14.99 -21.67 -8.61
N ALA A 211 -14.38 -22.64 -7.93
CA ALA A 211 -14.65 -24.06 -8.12
C ALA A 211 -16.09 -24.45 -7.75
N ALA A 212 -16.68 -23.77 -6.77
CA ALA A 212 -18.08 -23.93 -6.37
C ALA A 212 -19.07 -23.21 -7.32
N GLY A 213 -18.61 -22.62 -8.43
CA GLY A 213 -19.45 -21.85 -9.35
C GLY A 213 -19.83 -20.46 -8.85
N GLY A 214 -19.24 -20.01 -7.73
CA GLY A 214 -19.42 -18.67 -7.17
C GLY A 214 -18.64 -17.59 -7.91
N ARG A 215 -18.76 -16.35 -7.41
CA ARG A 215 -18.02 -15.20 -7.94
C ARG A 215 -17.19 -14.56 -6.85
N VAL A 216 -15.96 -14.15 -7.18
CA VAL A 216 -15.13 -13.29 -6.33
C VAL A 216 -15.62 -11.86 -6.50
N HIS A 217 -15.88 -11.18 -5.38
CA HIS A 217 -16.24 -9.76 -5.36
C HIS A 217 -15.00 -8.91 -5.09
N GLN A 218 -14.95 -7.74 -5.72
CA GLN A 218 -13.90 -6.76 -5.43
C GLN A 218 -14.16 -6.18 -4.04
N GLU A 219 -13.29 -6.51 -3.11
CA GLU A 219 -13.43 -6.10 -1.71
C GLU A 219 -12.06 -5.91 -1.05
N THR A 220 -12.03 -5.13 0.02
CA THR A 220 -10.90 -5.10 0.94
C THR A 220 -11.08 -6.18 2.00
N ARG A 221 -10.04 -6.94 2.25
CA ARG A 221 -9.99 -7.99 3.27
C ARG A 221 -8.92 -7.64 4.31
N MET A 222 -9.12 -8.11 5.52
CA MET A 222 -8.21 -7.87 6.64
C MET A 222 -7.52 -9.18 7.02
N TRP A 223 -6.19 -9.19 6.99
CA TRP A 223 -5.40 -10.32 7.47
C TRP A 223 -5.51 -10.46 8.99
N ASN A 224 -5.65 -11.69 9.47
CA ASN A 224 -5.58 -12.05 10.87
C ASN A 224 -4.39 -12.98 11.09
N GLU A 225 -3.61 -12.73 12.12
CA GLU A 225 -2.42 -13.56 12.45
C GLU A 225 -2.78 -15.01 12.79
N GLY A 226 -4.06 -15.33 12.95
CA GLY A 226 -4.58 -16.71 13.01
C GLY A 226 -4.56 -17.45 11.67
N GLY A 227 -4.07 -16.84 10.58
CA GLY A 227 -3.84 -17.50 9.29
C GLY A 227 -5.03 -17.42 8.32
N TYR A 228 -5.88 -16.42 8.43
CA TYR A 228 -7.05 -16.23 7.54
C TYR A 228 -7.33 -14.75 7.30
N THR A 229 -8.16 -14.48 6.28
CA THR A 229 -8.67 -13.13 6.01
C THR A 229 -10.16 -13.03 6.33
N THR A 230 -10.59 -11.85 6.75
CA THR A 230 -12.01 -11.52 6.93
C THR A 230 -12.41 -10.41 5.97
N ALA A 231 -13.66 -10.39 5.53
CA ALA A 231 -14.19 -9.31 4.72
C ALA A 231 -14.09 -7.99 5.50
N GLY A 232 -13.54 -6.98 4.84
CA GLY A 232 -13.55 -5.59 5.29
C GLY A 232 -14.75 -4.85 4.71
N ARG A 233 -14.58 -3.55 4.47
CA ARG A 233 -15.61 -2.75 3.76
C ARG A 233 -15.66 -3.19 2.30
N SER A 234 -16.88 -3.28 1.73
CA SER A 234 -17.02 -3.21 0.28
C SER A 234 -16.50 -1.83 -0.17
N LYS A 235 -15.58 -1.80 -1.11
CA LYS A 235 -15.28 -0.53 -1.80
C LYS A 235 -16.48 -0.23 -2.69
N GLU A 236 -17.33 0.69 -2.25
CA GLU A 236 -18.11 1.48 -3.19
C GLU A 236 -17.10 2.13 -4.13
N GLN A 237 -17.43 2.22 -5.42
CA GLN A 237 -16.59 2.93 -6.38
C GLN A 237 -16.42 4.35 -5.84
N ALA A 238 -15.26 4.63 -5.27
CA ALA A 238 -14.96 5.98 -4.82
C ALA A 238 -14.84 6.82 -6.08
N GLU A 239 -15.79 7.74 -6.28
CA GLU A 239 -15.64 8.80 -7.27
C GLU A 239 -14.32 9.53 -7.00
N ASP A 240 -13.67 10.01 -8.05
CA ASP A 240 -12.42 10.75 -7.90
C ASP A 240 -12.70 12.03 -7.10
N TYR A 241 -12.26 12.02 -5.83
CA TYR A 241 -12.45 13.12 -4.87
C TYR A 241 -11.18 13.96 -4.67
N ARG A 242 -10.26 13.87 -5.62
CA ARG A 242 -9.02 14.67 -5.63
C ARG A 242 -9.21 15.99 -6.35
N TYR A 243 -8.59 17.01 -5.80
CA TYR A 243 -8.55 18.35 -6.36
C TYR A 243 -7.11 18.85 -6.54
#